data_efc67e0809f365a6a6d8634bc7cff4bd
#
_entry.id   efc67e0809f365a6a6d8634bc7cff4bd
#
_cell.length_a   1.000
_cell.length_b   1.000
_cell.length_c   1.000
_cell.angle_alpha   90.00
_cell.angle_beta   90.00
_cell.angle_gamma   90.00
#
_symmetry.space_group_name_H-M   'P 1'
#
loop_
_entity.id
_entity.type
_entity.pdbx_description
1 polymer ?
#
loop_
_entity_poly.entity_id
_entity_poly.type
_entity_poly.pdbx_seq_one_letter_code
_entity_poly.pdbx_strand_id
1 'polypeptide(L)'
;MEGRRLLVVVAIGGMVAACGSGDTPAKLGEGILPPAPVPAATRVVASLVPPREFTVVATGDVVLHERLWAQARRDAGGDGTWNFAPQLASIAPVVSGADLGICHLETPLAPEGGPYDGYPLFSGPPQIVPALVETGYSACTTASNHTFDRGAPGIERTLDYLDDAGLAHAGSARTADEAATPTLVDVATDQGPVTVGLLSYTQNFNGLPYPDGEAWRSNLIDEQAILDEAAAARERGAEFVILSMHWGNEYVHEPNEMQEDLAARLLGSPDIDLMLGHHAHVVQPLENIDGEWVVYGMGNLMAAHRTPGQPRNEGLLVRFTVTEQPGSAGFAATGAEYLPLLQTDAFPVGVVDVASALDGGDPGTASTSWLETAFDRTTEIVMRRGADEGGLQLLAER
;
A
#
# COMPACT_ATOMS: atom_id res chain seq x y z
N MET A 1 22.67 46.36 23.40
CA MET A 1 23.77 46.72 22.50
C MET A 1 23.35 46.21 21.13
N GLU A 2 22.74 47.07 20.39
CA GLU A 2 23.10 47.61 19.06
C GLU A 2 23.25 46.50 18.03
N GLY A 3 22.43 46.25 17.03
CA GLY A 3 21.78 47.23 16.17
C GLY A 3 22.55 47.35 14.86
N ARG A 4 22.09 46.73 13.77
CA ARG A 4 22.37 47.26 12.42
C ARG A 4 21.36 46.71 11.41
N ARG A 5 20.43 47.58 11.04
CA ARG A 5 19.60 47.46 9.83
C ARG A 5 20.40 47.94 8.64
N LEU A 6 20.36 47.21 7.54
CA LEU A 6 20.90 47.63 6.26
C LEU A 6 19.73 48.13 5.38
N LEU A 7 19.85 49.38 4.98
CA LEU A 7 18.90 50.07 4.10
C LEU A 7 19.40 49.90 2.64
N VAL A 8 18.51 49.54 1.73
CA VAL A 8 18.77 49.55 0.28
C VAL A 8 18.10 50.81 -0.29
N VAL A 9 18.94 51.65 -0.92
CA VAL A 9 18.53 52.87 -1.57
C VAL A 9 18.27 52.60 -3.05
N VAL A 10 17.09 52.97 -3.52
CA VAL A 10 16.69 53.01 -4.94
C VAL A 10 17.04 54.38 -5.50
N ALA A 11 17.86 54.46 -6.55
CA ALA A 11 18.16 55.68 -7.26
C ALA A 11 17.22 55.83 -8.48
N ILE A 12 16.44 56.89 -8.49
CA ILE A 12 15.66 57.36 -9.64
C ILE A 12 16.49 58.43 -10.39
N GLY A 13 16.83 58.13 -11.64
CA GLY A 13 17.52 59.11 -12.53
C GLY A 13 16.51 59.84 -13.41
N GLY A 14 16.51 61.15 -13.29
CA GLY A 14 15.58 62.06 -13.97
C GLY A 14 15.94 62.38 -15.41
N MET A 15 14.92 62.72 -16.13
CA MET A 15 14.86 63.17 -17.51
C MET A 15 15.20 64.67 -17.62
N VAL A 16 16.05 65.06 -18.57
CA VAL A 16 16.20 66.45 -18.97
C VAL A 16 15.87 66.57 -20.45
N ALA A 17 14.90 67.40 -20.76
CA ALA A 17 14.51 67.77 -22.12
C ALA A 17 15.35 68.97 -22.61
N ALA A 18 15.78 68.96 -23.86
CA ALA A 18 16.26 70.14 -24.55
C ALA A 18 15.60 70.25 -25.94
N CYS A 19 14.96 71.38 -26.17
CA CYS A 19 14.37 71.83 -27.44
C CYS A 19 15.45 72.34 -28.37
N GLY A 20 15.34 72.01 -29.64
CA GLY A 20 16.09 72.65 -30.75
C GLY A 20 15.34 72.54 -32.06
N SER A 21 15.00 73.68 -32.61
CA SER A 21 14.20 73.95 -33.80
C SER A 21 15.02 73.77 -35.12
N GLY A 22 14.35 73.36 -36.19
CA GLY A 22 14.69 73.83 -37.53
C GLY A 22 14.79 72.71 -38.62
N ASP A 23 13.95 72.90 -39.62
CA ASP A 23 14.02 72.61 -41.05
C ASP A 23 13.63 71.18 -41.54
N THR A 24 12.50 71.17 -42.24
CA THR A 24 12.10 70.18 -43.24
C THR A 24 12.93 70.38 -44.54
N PRO A 25 13.33 69.36 -45.33
CA PRO A 25 12.37 68.75 -46.25
C PRO A 25 12.59 67.26 -46.63
N ALA A 26 11.62 66.81 -47.40
CA ALA A 26 11.62 65.70 -48.34
C ALA A 26 11.14 64.33 -47.87
N LYS A 27 9.96 64.02 -48.39
CA LYS A 27 9.34 62.72 -48.47
C LYS A 27 10.25 61.69 -49.10
N LEU A 28 10.51 60.59 -48.40
CA LEU A 28 10.91 59.31 -49.00
C LEU A 28 9.97 58.21 -48.46
N GLY A 29 9.55 57.35 -49.34
CA GLY A 29 8.45 56.38 -49.22
C GLY A 29 8.50 55.51 -47.96
N GLU A 30 7.34 55.31 -47.38
CA GLU A 30 7.08 54.27 -46.35
C GLU A 30 7.29 52.87 -46.97
N GLY A 31 8.46 52.32 -46.74
CA GLY A 31 8.66 50.89 -46.92
C GLY A 31 7.96 50.14 -45.79
N ILE A 32 6.84 49.49 -46.15
CA ILE A 32 6.17 48.55 -45.25
C ILE A 32 7.11 47.39 -44.99
N LEU A 33 7.68 47.32 -43.81
CA LEU A 33 8.41 46.15 -43.35
C LEU A 33 7.40 44.98 -43.25
N PRO A 34 7.72 43.81 -43.77
CA PRO A 34 6.87 42.64 -43.56
C PRO A 34 6.80 42.32 -42.04
N PRO A 35 5.62 41.85 -41.54
CA PRO A 35 5.50 41.46 -40.14
C PRO A 35 6.50 40.37 -39.83
N ALA A 36 7.10 40.47 -38.63
CA ALA A 36 8.01 39.44 -38.12
C ALA A 36 7.31 38.11 -38.08
N PRO A 37 8.00 36.99 -38.45
CA PRO A 37 7.38 35.69 -38.40
C PRO A 37 6.93 35.38 -36.96
N VAL A 38 5.65 35.11 -36.79
CA VAL A 38 5.09 34.62 -35.56
C VAL A 38 5.75 33.26 -35.29
N PRO A 39 6.37 33.03 -34.11
CA PRO A 39 6.93 31.73 -33.82
C PRO A 39 5.82 30.70 -33.92
N ALA A 40 6.04 29.68 -34.74
CA ALA A 40 5.12 28.55 -34.86
C ALA A 40 4.92 27.97 -33.45
N ALA A 41 3.69 28.02 -32.93
CA ALA A 41 3.35 27.31 -31.70
C ALA A 41 3.68 25.84 -31.96
N THR A 42 4.65 25.32 -31.23
CA THR A 42 4.94 23.90 -31.20
C THR A 42 3.71 23.24 -30.65
N ARG A 43 2.90 22.65 -31.54
CA ARG A 43 1.84 21.73 -31.09
C ARG A 43 2.54 20.56 -30.43
N VAL A 44 2.48 20.49 -29.12
CA VAL A 44 2.69 19.24 -28.40
C VAL A 44 1.58 18.32 -28.90
N VAL A 45 1.92 17.40 -29.79
CA VAL A 45 1.04 16.30 -30.16
C VAL A 45 1.04 15.43 -28.91
N ALA A 46 -0.02 15.51 -28.10
CA ALA A 46 -0.24 14.56 -27.04
C ALA A 46 -0.15 13.16 -27.66
N SER A 47 0.59 12.27 -27.05
CA SER A 47 0.69 10.87 -27.47
C SER A 47 -0.73 10.33 -27.69
N LEU A 48 -0.98 9.71 -28.83
CA LEU A 48 -2.25 9.04 -29.11
C LEU A 48 -2.35 7.68 -28.39
N VAL A 49 -1.28 7.26 -27.73
CA VAL A 49 -1.25 6.03 -26.92
C VAL A 49 -1.74 6.42 -25.51
N PRO A 50 -2.82 5.77 -25.01
CA PRO A 50 -3.26 6.01 -23.65
C PRO A 50 -2.14 5.63 -22.67
N PRO A 51 -2.10 6.23 -21.46
CA PRO A 51 -1.12 5.87 -20.43
C PRO A 51 -1.33 4.40 -20.02
N ARG A 52 -0.26 3.75 -19.58
CA ARG A 52 -0.36 2.47 -18.87
C ARG A 52 -1.06 2.72 -17.53
N GLU A 53 -1.98 1.84 -17.19
CA GLU A 53 -2.75 1.93 -15.96
C GLU A 53 -2.95 0.53 -15.38
N PHE A 54 -2.88 0.42 -14.06
CA PHE A 54 -3.15 -0.81 -13.36
C PHE A 54 -3.75 -0.52 -11.98
N THR A 55 -4.39 -1.52 -11.41
CA THR A 55 -5.02 -1.46 -10.09
C THR A 55 -4.24 -2.31 -9.08
N VAL A 56 -4.05 -1.74 -7.87
CA VAL A 56 -3.47 -2.45 -6.73
C VAL A 56 -4.54 -2.60 -5.66
N VAL A 57 -4.76 -3.81 -5.17
CA VAL A 57 -5.59 -4.09 -4.00
C VAL A 57 -4.71 -4.65 -2.89
N ALA A 58 -4.87 -4.11 -1.69
CA ALA A 58 -4.22 -4.62 -0.48
C ALA A 58 -5.22 -4.75 0.67
N THR A 59 -4.95 -5.69 1.57
CA THR A 59 -5.79 -5.97 2.74
C THR A 59 -4.97 -6.10 4.01
N GLY A 60 -5.64 -6.02 5.17
CA GLY A 60 -5.02 -6.13 6.48
C GLY A 60 -4.41 -7.49 6.80
N ASP A 61 -4.09 -7.68 8.07
CA ASP A 61 -3.26 -8.78 8.60
C ASP A 61 -3.96 -10.14 8.49
N VAL A 62 -3.23 -11.15 8.00
CA VAL A 62 -3.63 -12.56 8.02
C VAL A 62 -2.94 -13.23 9.22
N VAL A 63 -3.67 -13.35 10.33
CA VAL A 63 -3.22 -13.94 11.59
C VAL A 63 -3.95 -15.25 11.84
N LEU A 64 -3.28 -16.38 11.65
CA LEU A 64 -3.92 -17.69 11.59
C LEU A 64 -4.26 -18.27 12.97
N HIS A 65 -5.26 -17.71 13.66
CA HIS A 65 -5.80 -18.27 14.91
C HIS A 65 -6.64 -19.53 14.68
N GLU A 66 -6.77 -20.37 15.74
CA GLU A 66 -7.39 -21.71 15.69
C GLU A 66 -8.87 -21.71 15.24
N ARG A 67 -9.60 -20.60 15.44
CA ARG A 67 -11.00 -20.53 14.98
C ARG A 67 -11.12 -20.52 13.47
N LEU A 68 -10.17 -19.89 12.77
CA LEU A 68 -10.08 -19.92 11.32
C LEU A 68 -9.85 -21.35 10.83
N TRP A 69 -8.96 -22.09 11.52
CA TRP A 69 -8.71 -23.50 11.18
C TRP A 69 -9.94 -24.38 11.41
N ALA A 70 -10.64 -24.14 12.54
CA ALA A 70 -11.86 -24.86 12.85
C ALA A 70 -12.97 -24.60 11.80
N GLN A 71 -13.06 -23.39 11.27
CA GLN A 71 -13.94 -23.08 10.16
C GLN A 71 -13.51 -23.77 8.87
N ALA A 72 -12.22 -23.65 8.50
CA ALA A 72 -11.70 -24.25 7.28
C ALA A 72 -11.91 -25.80 7.21
N ARG A 73 -11.83 -26.48 8.37
CA ARG A 73 -12.19 -27.91 8.46
C ARG A 73 -13.66 -28.18 8.21
N ARG A 74 -14.56 -27.29 8.65
CA ARG A 74 -16.01 -27.41 8.39
C ARG A 74 -16.32 -27.18 6.94
N ASP A 75 -15.67 -26.17 6.34
CA ASP A 75 -15.84 -25.80 4.92
C ASP A 75 -15.34 -26.89 3.97
N ALA A 76 -14.36 -27.69 4.41
CA ALA A 76 -13.88 -28.87 3.70
C ALA A 76 -14.82 -30.10 3.81
N GLY A 77 -15.96 -29.98 4.51
CA GLY A 77 -16.92 -31.09 4.65
C GLY A 77 -16.52 -32.18 5.63
N GLY A 78 -15.46 -31.97 6.44
CA GLY A 78 -15.07 -32.87 7.52
C GLY A 78 -14.32 -34.12 7.07
N ASP A 79 -13.77 -34.14 5.86
CA ASP A 79 -12.97 -35.24 5.27
C ASP A 79 -11.50 -35.26 5.75
N GLY A 80 -11.13 -34.38 6.69
CA GLY A 80 -9.78 -34.24 7.21
C GLY A 80 -8.91 -33.23 6.46
N THR A 81 -9.43 -32.63 5.38
CA THR A 81 -8.81 -31.51 4.65
C THR A 81 -9.19 -30.15 5.24
N TRP A 82 -8.71 -29.08 4.61
CA TRP A 82 -8.95 -27.71 5.02
C TRP A 82 -9.30 -26.87 3.81
N ASN A 83 -10.33 -26.03 3.93
CA ASN A 83 -10.73 -25.09 2.90
C ASN A 83 -10.94 -23.70 3.53
N PHE A 84 -10.03 -22.76 3.26
CA PHE A 84 -10.13 -21.39 3.74
C PHE A 84 -10.85 -20.44 2.76
N ALA A 85 -11.01 -20.82 1.50
CA ALA A 85 -11.57 -19.95 0.46
C ALA A 85 -12.97 -19.39 0.80
N PRO A 86 -13.90 -20.16 1.40
CA PRO A 86 -15.21 -19.61 1.78
C PRO A 86 -15.13 -18.45 2.79
N GLN A 87 -14.07 -18.41 3.62
CA GLN A 87 -13.89 -17.32 4.59
C GLN A 87 -13.51 -15.99 3.94
N LEU A 88 -13.02 -16.01 2.69
CA LEU A 88 -12.61 -14.85 1.90
C LEU A 88 -13.56 -14.53 0.74
N ALA A 89 -14.64 -15.30 0.58
CA ALA A 89 -15.51 -15.24 -0.59
C ALA A 89 -16.13 -13.86 -0.85
N SER A 90 -16.38 -13.06 0.20
CA SER A 90 -17.00 -11.74 0.07
C SER A 90 -16.08 -10.71 -0.61
N ILE A 91 -14.77 -10.87 -0.51
CA ILE A 91 -13.77 -9.97 -1.09
C ILE A 91 -13.15 -10.49 -2.37
N ALA A 92 -13.33 -11.78 -2.69
CA ALA A 92 -12.72 -12.41 -3.85
C ALA A 92 -13.03 -11.67 -5.18
N PRO A 93 -14.24 -11.17 -5.44
CA PRO A 93 -14.49 -10.40 -6.68
C PRO A 93 -13.64 -9.13 -6.79
N VAL A 94 -13.42 -8.42 -5.69
CA VAL A 94 -12.62 -7.18 -5.68
C VAL A 94 -11.14 -7.49 -5.84
N VAL A 95 -10.63 -8.49 -5.10
CA VAL A 95 -9.20 -8.86 -5.14
C VAL A 95 -8.85 -9.47 -6.50
N SER A 96 -9.65 -10.42 -7.01
CA SER A 96 -9.41 -11.05 -8.32
C SER A 96 -9.67 -10.12 -9.52
N GLY A 97 -10.40 -9.04 -9.32
CA GLY A 97 -10.63 -8.00 -10.33
C GLY A 97 -9.50 -6.98 -10.43
N ALA A 98 -8.55 -6.98 -9.52
CA ALA A 98 -7.39 -6.10 -9.55
C ALA A 98 -6.22 -6.73 -10.33
N ASP A 99 -5.35 -5.89 -10.89
CA ASP A 99 -4.17 -6.32 -11.64
C ASP A 99 -3.06 -6.81 -10.69
N LEU A 100 -3.01 -6.31 -9.45
CA LEU A 100 -2.09 -6.71 -8.39
C LEU A 100 -2.82 -6.81 -7.04
N GLY A 101 -3.01 -8.02 -6.53
CA GLY A 101 -3.52 -8.30 -5.19
C GLY A 101 -2.37 -8.58 -4.21
N ILE A 102 -2.27 -7.81 -3.11
CA ILE A 102 -1.23 -7.96 -2.09
C ILE A 102 -1.85 -8.38 -0.76
N CYS A 103 -1.41 -9.52 -0.20
CA CYS A 103 -1.73 -9.92 1.17
C CYS A 103 -0.57 -9.59 2.14
N HIS A 104 -0.87 -9.50 3.43
CA HIS A 104 0.13 -9.51 4.50
C HIS A 104 -0.01 -10.80 5.29
N LEU A 105 0.90 -11.74 5.07
CA LEU A 105 0.93 -13.02 5.79
C LEU A 105 1.78 -12.86 7.05
N GLU A 106 1.11 -12.51 8.15
CA GLU A 106 1.79 -12.15 9.40
C GLU A 106 2.43 -13.37 10.11
N THR A 107 1.80 -14.54 9.99
CA THR A 107 2.20 -15.72 10.75
C THR A 107 2.90 -16.77 9.89
N PRO A 108 4.00 -17.40 10.37
CA PRO A 108 4.66 -18.47 9.64
C PRO A 108 3.79 -19.70 9.52
N LEU A 109 4.03 -20.47 8.46
CA LEU A 109 3.30 -21.69 8.14
C LEU A 109 3.97 -22.93 8.71
N ALA A 110 3.14 -23.88 9.12
CA ALA A 110 3.54 -25.21 9.60
C ALA A 110 3.91 -26.14 8.43
N PRO A 111 4.59 -27.27 8.70
CA PRO A 111 4.61 -28.39 7.76
C PRO A 111 3.19 -28.90 7.47
N GLU A 112 2.97 -29.50 6.31
CA GLU A 112 1.75 -30.27 6.08
C GLU A 112 1.56 -31.32 7.18
N GLY A 113 0.33 -31.39 7.73
CA GLY A 113 0.03 -32.27 8.85
C GLY A 113 0.41 -31.73 10.23
N GLY A 114 1.05 -30.57 10.31
CA GLY A 114 1.38 -29.89 11.56
C GLY A 114 2.73 -30.28 12.19
N PRO A 115 2.94 -30.00 13.46
CA PRO A 115 1.97 -29.44 14.41
C PRO A 115 1.57 -28.00 14.07
N TYR A 116 0.30 -27.67 14.33
CA TYR A 116 -0.24 -26.32 14.19
C TYR A 116 -0.34 -25.70 15.57
N ASP A 117 0.08 -24.43 15.68
CA ASP A 117 0.03 -23.67 16.92
C ASP A 117 -0.52 -22.25 16.64
N GLY A 118 -1.34 -21.74 17.57
CA GLY A 118 -1.82 -20.38 17.61
C GLY A 118 -0.95 -19.51 18.51
N TYR A 119 -1.58 -18.42 19.02
CA TYR A 119 -0.91 -17.50 19.92
C TYR A 119 -0.28 -18.21 21.15
N PRO A 120 0.93 -17.80 21.63
CA PRO A 120 1.70 -16.63 21.20
C PRO A 120 2.73 -16.89 20.08
N LEU A 121 3.05 -18.13 19.78
CA LEU A 121 4.03 -18.51 18.76
C LEU A 121 3.30 -19.31 17.68
N PHE A 122 3.02 -18.65 16.58
CA PHE A 122 2.20 -19.22 15.51
C PHE A 122 2.92 -20.26 14.66
N SER A 123 2.14 -21.18 14.15
CA SER A 123 2.50 -22.17 13.13
C SER A 123 1.22 -22.53 12.37
N GLY A 124 0.85 -21.70 11.41
CA GLY A 124 -0.44 -21.77 10.73
C GLY A 124 -0.53 -22.90 9.69
N PRO A 125 -1.74 -23.35 9.36
CA PRO A 125 -1.94 -24.36 8.31
C PRO A 125 -1.55 -23.81 6.92
N PRO A 126 -0.70 -24.50 6.13
CA PRO A 126 -0.29 -24.03 4.82
C PRO A 126 -1.43 -24.00 3.80
N GLN A 127 -2.56 -24.63 4.09
CA GLN A 127 -3.75 -24.64 3.24
C GLN A 127 -4.41 -23.26 3.11
N ILE A 128 -3.95 -22.24 3.84
CA ILE A 128 -4.32 -20.84 3.59
C ILE A 128 -3.81 -20.36 2.22
N VAL A 129 -2.64 -20.83 1.77
CA VAL A 129 -1.99 -20.35 0.55
C VAL A 129 -2.84 -20.59 -0.71
N PRO A 130 -3.38 -21.79 -0.97
CA PRO A 130 -4.32 -21.99 -2.07
C PRO A 130 -5.55 -21.06 -2.01
N ALA A 131 -6.06 -20.76 -0.81
CA ALA A 131 -7.20 -19.86 -0.66
C ALA A 131 -6.84 -18.41 -0.98
N LEU A 132 -5.63 -17.95 -0.65
CA LEU A 132 -5.14 -16.64 -1.06
C LEU A 132 -5.05 -16.53 -2.59
N VAL A 133 -4.50 -17.55 -3.25
CA VAL A 133 -4.45 -17.61 -4.72
C VAL A 133 -5.85 -17.60 -5.33
N GLU A 134 -6.79 -18.42 -4.81
CA GLU A 134 -8.17 -18.48 -5.28
C GLU A 134 -8.91 -17.15 -5.08
N THR A 135 -8.58 -16.40 -4.03
CA THR A 135 -9.13 -15.05 -3.78
C THR A 135 -8.62 -14.02 -4.78
N GLY A 136 -7.46 -14.26 -5.42
CA GLY A 136 -6.87 -13.37 -6.42
C GLY A 136 -5.59 -12.65 -5.98
N TYR A 137 -5.03 -12.98 -4.83
CA TYR A 137 -3.72 -12.44 -4.45
C TYR A 137 -2.62 -12.99 -5.35
N SER A 138 -1.67 -12.13 -5.69
CA SER A 138 -0.50 -12.45 -6.51
C SER A 138 0.83 -12.20 -5.79
N ALA A 139 0.78 -11.51 -4.66
CA ALA A 139 1.95 -11.27 -3.81
C ALA A 139 1.56 -11.25 -2.33
N CYS A 140 2.50 -11.58 -1.44
CA CYS A 140 2.35 -11.43 0.01
C CYS A 140 3.57 -10.79 0.64
N THR A 141 3.35 -9.90 1.61
CA THR A 141 4.42 -9.38 2.48
C THR A 141 4.54 -10.22 3.74
N THR A 142 5.76 -10.45 4.23
CA THR A 142 6.07 -11.45 5.26
C THR A 142 6.88 -10.93 6.44
N ALA A 143 7.37 -9.67 6.39
CA ALA A 143 8.05 -9.07 7.53
C ALA A 143 7.02 -8.64 8.58
N SER A 144 7.01 -9.34 9.72
CA SER A 144 6.11 -9.09 10.85
C SER A 144 6.81 -9.39 12.18
N ASN A 145 6.16 -9.02 13.30
CA ASN A 145 6.62 -9.40 14.63
C ASN A 145 6.58 -10.93 14.87
N HIS A 146 5.84 -11.69 14.05
CA HIS A 146 5.73 -13.16 14.11
C HIS A 146 6.62 -13.91 13.12
N THR A 147 7.39 -13.22 12.28
CA THR A 147 8.25 -13.86 11.27
C THR A 147 9.15 -14.94 11.85
N PHE A 148 9.70 -14.75 13.06
CA PHE A 148 10.62 -15.71 13.72
C PHE A 148 9.94 -16.68 14.69
N ASP A 149 8.61 -16.77 14.77
CA ASP A 149 7.92 -17.68 15.69
C ASP A 149 8.35 -19.15 15.53
N ARG A 150 8.82 -19.52 14.36
CA ARG A 150 9.34 -20.87 14.04
C ARG A 150 10.79 -20.84 13.56
N GLY A 151 11.51 -19.75 13.85
CA GLY A 151 12.90 -19.56 13.46
C GLY A 151 13.12 -19.64 11.94
N ALA A 152 14.37 -19.80 11.53
CA ALA A 152 14.73 -19.92 10.12
C ALA A 152 13.94 -21.00 9.35
N PRO A 153 13.73 -22.23 9.90
CA PRO A 153 12.93 -23.24 9.19
C PRO A 153 11.45 -22.85 8.98
N GLY A 154 10.91 -21.95 9.83
CA GLY A 154 9.55 -21.40 9.64
C GLY A 154 9.50 -20.46 8.46
N ILE A 155 10.49 -19.56 8.36
CA ILE A 155 10.65 -18.63 7.22
C ILE A 155 10.81 -19.42 5.92
N GLU A 156 11.81 -20.31 5.86
CA GLU A 156 12.12 -21.09 4.66
C GLU A 156 10.87 -21.81 4.13
N ARG A 157 10.19 -22.53 4.99
CA ARG A 157 8.98 -23.27 4.63
C ARG A 157 7.83 -22.35 4.19
N THR A 158 7.64 -21.19 4.84
CA THR A 158 6.58 -20.24 4.46
C THR A 158 6.82 -19.71 3.06
N LEU A 159 8.06 -19.32 2.76
CA LEU A 159 8.43 -18.81 1.43
C LEU A 159 8.36 -19.92 0.37
N ASP A 160 8.74 -21.16 0.69
CA ASP A 160 8.61 -22.29 -0.24
C ASP A 160 7.14 -22.53 -0.62
N TYR A 161 6.19 -22.46 0.34
CA TYR A 161 4.76 -22.55 0.01
C TYR A 161 4.24 -21.41 -0.85
N LEU A 162 4.74 -20.19 -0.66
CA LEU A 162 4.36 -19.04 -1.48
C LEU A 162 4.90 -19.22 -2.91
N ASP A 163 6.17 -19.61 -3.06
CA ASP A 163 6.79 -19.89 -4.36
C ASP A 163 6.08 -21.03 -5.12
N ASP A 164 5.80 -22.13 -4.43
CA ASP A 164 5.09 -23.29 -5.02
C ASP A 164 3.69 -22.91 -5.54
N ALA A 165 3.08 -21.90 -4.93
CA ALA A 165 1.78 -21.36 -5.33
C ALA A 165 1.87 -20.22 -6.36
N GLY A 166 3.07 -19.76 -6.71
CA GLY A 166 3.30 -18.67 -7.64
C GLY A 166 3.01 -17.28 -7.06
N LEU A 167 3.01 -17.15 -5.71
CA LEU A 167 2.87 -15.87 -5.02
C LEU A 167 4.24 -15.22 -4.84
N ALA A 168 4.44 -14.03 -5.39
CA ALA A 168 5.62 -13.23 -5.06
C ALA A 168 5.64 -12.89 -3.57
N HIS A 169 6.82 -12.72 -2.98
CA HIS A 169 6.92 -12.39 -1.57
C HIS A 169 8.05 -11.39 -1.27
N ALA A 170 7.88 -10.57 -0.24
CA ALA A 170 8.87 -9.60 0.23
C ALA A 170 8.91 -9.53 1.76
N GLY A 171 10.09 -9.25 2.33
CA GLY A 171 10.27 -8.95 3.75
C GLY A 171 10.99 -10.00 4.56
N SER A 172 11.05 -11.26 4.08
CA SER A 172 11.88 -12.31 4.66
C SER A 172 12.59 -13.11 3.55
N ALA A 173 13.68 -13.80 3.90
CA ALA A 173 14.53 -14.48 2.93
C ALA A 173 15.11 -15.78 3.49
N ARG A 174 15.41 -16.72 2.57
CA ARG A 174 16.05 -18.01 2.85
C ARG A 174 17.57 -17.96 2.79
N THR A 175 18.09 -17.01 2.00
CA THR A 175 19.53 -16.81 1.79
C THR A 175 19.89 -15.31 1.79
N ALA A 176 21.15 -15.00 2.03
CA ALA A 176 21.65 -13.63 1.95
C ALA A 176 21.54 -13.03 0.54
N ASP A 177 21.70 -13.86 -0.50
CA ASP A 177 21.55 -13.42 -1.90
C ASP A 177 20.08 -13.09 -2.24
N GLU A 178 19.14 -13.87 -1.71
CA GLU A 178 17.70 -13.58 -1.82
C GLU A 178 17.37 -12.24 -1.13
N ALA A 179 17.84 -12.06 0.11
CA ALA A 179 17.63 -10.83 0.87
C ALA A 179 18.25 -9.58 0.20
N ALA A 180 19.34 -9.74 -0.53
CA ALA A 180 19.97 -8.65 -1.27
C ALA A 180 19.29 -8.33 -2.62
N THR A 181 18.23 -9.06 -2.95
CA THR A 181 17.55 -8.93 -4.24
C THR A 181 16.13 -8.40 -4.02
N PRO A 182 15.84 -7.13 -4.37
CA PRO A 182 14.50 -6.57 -4.26
C PRO A 182 13.47 -7.41 -5.03
N THR A 183 12.30 -7.58 -4.44
CA THR A 183 11.19 -8.30 -5.07
C THR A 183 10.55 -7.43 -6.15
N LEU A 184 10.50 -7.94 -7.38
CA LEU A 184 9.87 -7.28 -8.52
C LEU A 184 8.70 -8.13 -9.02
N VAL A 185 7.57 -7.48 -9.30
CA VAL A 185 6.35 -8.10 -9.81
C VAL A 185 5.96 -7.43 -11.13
N ASP A 186 5.86 -8.18 -12.20
CA ASP A 186 5.38 -7.66 -13.48
C ASP A 186 3.85 -7.69 -13.51
N VAL A 187 3.25 -6.52 -13.65
CA VAL A 187 1.81 -6.31 -13.75
C VAL A 187 1.45 -6.07 -15.21
N ALA A 188 0.56 -6.89 -15.75
CA ALA A 188 0.12 -6.76 -17.13
C ALA A 188 -0.83 -5.57 -17.29
N THR A 189 -0.62 -4.74 -18.31
CA THR A 189 -1.57 -3.70 -18.72
C THR A 189 -1.85 -3.80 -20.23
N ASP A 190 -2.91 -3.14 -20.71
CA ASP A 190 -3.26 -3.11 -22.14
C ASP A 190 -2.15 -2.50 -23.03
N GLN A 191 -1.28 -1.67 -22.46
CA GLN A 191 -0.21 -0.96 -23.17
C GLN A 191 1.19 -1.55 -22.89
N GLY A 192 1.27 -2.73 -22.27
CA GLY A 192 2.50 -3.42 -21.92
C GLY A 192 2.69 -3.52 -20.40
N PRO A 193 3.58 -4.39 -19.93
CA PRO A 193 3.75 -4.63 -18.51
C PRO A 193 4.32 -3.40 -17.77
N VAL A 194 4.03 -3.32 -16.46
CA VAL A 194 4.65 -2.40 -15.50
C VAL A 194 5.35 -3.24 -14.46
N THR A 195 6.60 -2.95 -14.16
CA THR A 195 7.34 -3.63 -13.10
C THR A 195 7.16 -2.90 -11.78
N VAL A 196 6.56 -3.57 -10.79
CA VAL A 196 6.32 -3.05 -9.43
C VAL A 196 7.36 -3.62 -8.47
N GLY A 197 8.06 -2.75 -7.73
CA GLY A 197 8.91 -3.13 -6.60
C GLY A 197 8.04 -3.33 -5.35
N LEU A 198 8.23 -4.44 -4.64
CA LEU A 198 7.53 -4.72 -3.38
C LEU A 198 8.55 -4.87 -2.25
N LEU A 199 8.49 -3.99 -1.26
CA LEU A 199 9.33 -3.98 -0.08
C LEU A 199 8.48 -4.26 1.16
N SER A 200 9.08 -4.91 2.19
CA SER A 200 8.36 -5.15 3.44
C SER A 200 9.30 -5.14 4.64
N TYR A 201 8.90 -4.44 5.70
CA TYR A 201 9.69 -4.21 6.91
C TYR A 201 8.85 -4.30 8.17
N THR A 202 9.45 -4.75 9.28
CA THR A 202 8.77 -4.81 10.60
C THR A 202 9.55 -4.04 11.67
N GLN A 203 8.85 -3.52 12.67
CA GLN A 203 9.48 -2.79 13.77
C GLN A 203 10.17 -3.70 14.81
N ASN A 204 9.78 -4.98 14.92
CA ASN A 204 10.35 -5.91 15.89
C ASN A 204 9.98 -7.37 15.57
N PHE A 205 10.51 -8.31 16.35
CA PHE A 205 10.22 -9.75 16.30
C PHE A 205 9.78 -10.29 17.66
N ASN A 206 8.96 -9.56 18.42
CA ASN A 206 8.47 -9.98 19.76
C ASN A 206 9.60 -10.41 20.72
N GLY A 207 10.79 -9.80 20.60
CA GLY A 207 11.95 -10.12 21.39
C GLY A 207 12.69 -11.40 20.98
N LEU A 208 12.28 -12.05 19.89
CA LEU A 208 13.02 -13.16 19.32
C LEU A 208 14.26 -12.61 18.56
N PRO A 209 15.45 -13.18 18.80
CA PRO A 209 16.66 -12.71 18.13
C PRO A 209 16.77 -13.27 16.70
N TYR A 210 17.52 -12.58 15.87
CA TYR A 210 18.05 -13.19 14.66
C TYR A 210 18.91 -14.41 15.00
N PRO A 211 18.93 -15.44 14.14
CA PRO A 211 20.00 -16.42 14.17
C PRO A 211 21.38 -15.74 14.00
N ASP A 212 22.41 -16.29 14.65
CA ASP A 212 23.74 -15.70 14.62
C ASP A 212 24.25 -15.48 13.19
N GLY A 213 24.55 -14.23 12.84
CA GLY A 213 25.06 -13.84 11.53
C GLY A 213 24.01 -13.77 10.40
N GLU A 214 22.72 -13.95 10.71
CA GLU A 214 21.64 -14.04 9.72
C GLU A 214 20.60 -12.90 9.84
N ALA A 215 21.06 -11.68 10.13
CA ALA A 215 20.21 -10.50 10.22
C ALA A 215 19.46 -10.16 8.91
N TRP A 216 19.87 -10.76 7.81
CA TRP A 216 19.24 -10.67 6.51
C TRP A 216 17.94 -11.49 6.37
N ARG A 217 17.62 -12.39 7.32
CA ARG A 217 16.45 -13.28 7.18
C ARG A 217 15.10 -12.59 7.20
N SER A 218 15.02 -11.41 7.78
CA SER A 218 13.83 -10.57 7.70
C SER A 218 14.19 -9.12 7.98
N ASN A 219 13.47 -8.19 7.37
CA ASN A 219 13.80 -6.79 7.36
C ASN A 219 13.25 -6.08 8.60
N LEU A 220 14.16 -5.59 9.49
CA LEU A 220 13.79 -4.60 10.50
C LEU A 220 13.75 -3.21 9.91
N ILE A 221 12.81 -2.39 10.40
CA ILE A 221 12.71 -0.98 10.01
C ILE A 221 14.02 -0.26 10.31
N ASP A 222 14.70 0.14 9.25
CA ASP A 222 15.84 1.05 9.22
C ASP A 222 15.66 1.95 8.00
N GLU A 223 15.57 3.25 8.21
CA GLU A 223 15.25 4.21 7.16
C GLU A 223 16.24 4.15 5.99
N GLN A 224 17.53 4.04 6.28
CA GLN A 224 18.55 3.99 5.23
C GLN A 224 18.46 2.68 4.44
N ALA A 225 18.24 1.56 5.11
CA ALA A 225 18.09 0.27 4.43
C ALA A 225 16.85 0.25 3.53
N ILE A 226 15.73 0.86 3.96
CA ILE A 226 14.52 1.01 3.14
C ILE A 226 14.81 1.83 1.88
N LEU A 227 15.47 2.98 2.03
CA LEU A 227 15.82 3.84 0.90
C LEU A 227 16.80 3.16 -0.06
N ASP A 228 17.80 2.45 0.46
CA ASP A 228 18.78 1.71 -0.34
C ASP A 228 18.09 0.58 -1.14
N GLU A 229 17.16 -0.16 -0.53
CA GLU A 229 16.41 -1.23 -1.22
C GLU A 229 15.45 -0.65 -2.27
N ALA A 230 14.76 0.47 -1.97
CA ALA A 230 13.90 1.15 -2.93
C ALA A 230 14.67 1.64 -4.16
N ALA A 231 15.82 2.28 -3.95
CA ALA A 231 16.73 2.69 -5.02
C ALA A 231 17.22 1.49 -5.84
N ALA A 232 17.60 0.38 -5.18
CA ALA A 232 18.01 -0.85 -5.85
C ALA A 232 16.87 -1.47 -6.67
N ALA A 233 15.62 -1.40 -6.20
CA ALA A 233 14.45 -1.83 -6.97
C ALA A 233 14.28 -0.97 -8.23
N ARG A 234 14.41 0.36 -8.13
CA ARG A 234 14.39 1.28 -9.27
C ARG A 234 15.51 0.98 -10.27
N GLU A 235 16.75 0.77 -9.80
CA GLU A 235 17.87 0.40 -10.65
C GLU A 235 17.67 -0.91 -11.41
N ARG A 236 16.87 -1.82 -10.85
CA ARG A 236 16.50 -3.11 -11.46
C ARG A 236 15.24 -3.03 -12.34
N GLY A 237 14.64 -1.84 -12.48
CA GLY A 237 13.57 -1.57 -13.41
C GLY A 237 12.19 -1.40 -12.79
N ALA A 238 12.06 -1.29 -11.46
CA ALA A 238 10.79 -0.95 -10.84
C ALA A 238 10.32 0.43 -11.31
N GLU A 239 9.12 0.49 -11.85
CA GLU A 239 8.46 1.72 -12.31
C GLU A 239 7.52 2.31 -11.25
N PHE A 240 7.08 1.48 -10.30
CA PHE A 240 6.30 1.84 -9.11
C PHE A 240 6.78 1.02 -7.93
N VAL A 241 6.95 1.62 -6.74
CA VAL A 241 7.46 0.94 -5.54
C VAL A 241 6.47 1.03 -4.41
N ILE A 242 6.07 -0.13 -3.89
CA ILE A 242 5.16 -0.29 -2.75
C ILE A 242 5.96 -0.76 -1.54
N LEU A 243 5.84 -0.02 -0.43
CA LEU A 243 6.47 -0.34 0.84
C LEU A 243 5.42 -0.78 1.87
N SER A 244 5.49 -2.03 2.30
CA SER A 244 4.68 -2.58 3.38
C SER A 244 5.40 -2.43 4.73
N MET A 245 4.72 -1.83 5.71
CA MET A 245 5.28 -1.50 7.03
C MET A 245 4.47 -2.16 8.14
N HIS A 246 5.06 -3.12 8.85
CA HIS A 246 4.48 -3.74 10.04
C HIS A 246 4.94 -3.00 11.28
N TRP A 247 4.14 -2.00 11.72
CA TRP A 247 4.57 -0.94 12.63
C TRP A 247 3.46 -0.36 13.51
N GLY A 248 3.84 0.50 14.44
CA GLY A 248 2.90 1.25 15.28
C GLY A 248 2.58 0.55 16.60
N ASN A 249 1.47 0.92 17.21
CA ASN A 249 1.01 0.37 18.46
C ASN A 249 -0.23 -0.49 18.24
N GLU A 250 -0.22 -1.73 18.76
CA GLU A 250 -1.39 -2.60 18.71
C GLU A 250 -2.62 -1.94 19.34
N TYR A 251 -3.76 -2.08 18.71
CA TYR A 251 -5.09 -1.66 19.16
C TYR A 251 -5.27 -0.15 19.36
N VAL A 252 -4.41 0.66 18.73
CA VAL A 252 -4.48 2.13 18.74
C VAL A 252 -4.79 2.64 17.34
N HIS A 253 -5.91 3.34 17.18
CA HIS A 253 -6.35 3.87 15.88
C HIS A 253 -5.52 5.06 15.39
N GLU A 254 -4.87 5.81 16.29
CA GLU A 254 -4.02 6.92 15.89
C GLU A 254 -2.60 6.43 15.63
N PRO A 255 -1.99 6.80 14.49
CA PRO A 255 -0.58 6.57 14.25
C PRO A 255 0.27 7.22 15.35
N ASN A 256 1.36 6.60 15.73
CA ASN A 256 2.31 7.20 16.65
C ASN A 256 3.31 8.11 15.90
N GLU A 257 4.06 8.95 16.65
CA GLU A 257 5.04 9.89 16.10
C GLU A 257 6.05 9.20 15.15
N MET A 258 6.49 7.98 15.46
CA MET A 258 7.42 7.24 14.59
C MET A 258 6.78 6.91 13.24
N GLN A 259 5.51 6.50 13.22
CA GLN A 259 4.78 6.22 11.98
C GLN A 259 4.65 7.50 11.13
N GLU A 260 4.24 8.62 11.74
CA GLU A 260 4.04 9.91 11.05
C GLU A 260 5.35 10.46 10.48
N ASP A 261 6.39 10.54 11.33
CA ASP A 261 7.69 11.07 10.94
C ASP A 261 8.34 10.22 9.83
N LEU A 262 8.26 8.90 9.94
CA LEU A 262 8.89 8.00 8.98
C LEU A 262 8.12 7.99 7.65
N ALA A 263 6.78 8.00 7.67
CA ALA A 263 5.96 8.11 6.45
C ALA A 263 6.32 9.37 5.66
N ALA A 264 6.38 10.53 6.34
CA ALA A 264 6.71 11.80 5.68
C ALA A 264 8.11 11.80 5.05
N ARG A 265 9.11 11.17 5.70
CA ARG A 265 10.47 11.10 5.15
C ARG A 265 10.59 10.10 4.01
N LEU A 266 9.96 8.93 4.13
CA LEU A 266 10.04 7.88 3.12
C LEU A 266 9.27 8.25 1.84
N LEU A 267 8.05 8.79 1.96
CA LEU A 267 7.29 9.30 0.80
C LEU A 267 7.86 10.59 0.22
N GLY A 268 8.74 11.29 0.95
CA GLY A 268 9.56 12.37 0.40
C GLY A 268 10.68 11.90 -0.52
N SER A 269 10.97 10.59 -0.58
CA SER A 269 11.92 9.99 -1.52
C SER A 269 11.25 9.74 -2.87
N PRO A 270 11.92 10.01 -4.00
CA PRO A 270 11.36 9.69 -5.32
C PRO A 270 11.33 8.19 -5.63
N ASP A 271 11.82 7.35 -4.72
CA ASP A 271 11.96 5.91 -4.93
C ASP A 271 10.82 5.10 -4.31
N ILE A 272 9.91 5.73 -3.53
CA ILE A 272 8.77 5.08 -2.86
C ILE A 272 7.48 5.82 -3.23
N ASP A 273 6.48 5.11 -3.77
CA ASP A 273 5.25 5.71 -4.31
C ASP A 273 4.01 5.40 -3.46
N LEU A 274 4.03 4.33 -2.66
CA LEU A 274 2.87 3.90 -1.87
C LEU A 274 3.33 3.19 -0.60
N MET A 275 2.72 3.52 0.55
CA MET A 275 2.96 2.82 1.81
C MET A 275 1.71 2.13 2.34
N LEU A 276 1.86 0.84 2.75
CA LEU A 276 0.80 -0.02 3.29
C LEU A 276 1.17 -0.43 4.72
N GLY A 277 0.34 -0.09 5.70
CA GLY A 277 0.60 -0.31 7.13
C GLY A 277 -0.16 -1.48 7.73
N HIS A 278 0.50 -2.17 8.67
CA HIS A 278 0.09 -3.39 9.35
C HIS A 278 0.41 -3.33 10.85
N HIS A 279 0.18 -4.42 11.61
CA HIS A 279 0.52 -4.58 13.02
C HIS A 279 -0.46 -3.98 14.03
N ALA A 280 -1.06 -2.83 13.75
CA ALA A 280 -1.95 -2.19 14.71
C ALA A 280 -3.18 -3.04 15.07
N HIS A 281 -3.53 -4.04 14.26
CA HIS A 281 -4.70 -4.91 14.37
C HIS A 281 -6.03 -4.16 14.48
N VAL A 282 -6.02 -2.88 14.16
CA VAL A 282 -7.18 -2.00 13.99
C VAL A 282 -6.91 -1.07 12.82
N VAL A 283 -7.96 -0.56 12.21
CA VAL A 283 -7.84 0.41 11.13
C VAL A 283 -7.25 1.69 11.67
N GLN A 284 -6.26 2.24 10.97
CA GLN A 284 -5.68 3.57 11.17
C GLN A 284 -5.98 4.46 9.97
N PRO A 285 -5.80 5.79 10.05
CA PRO A 285 -6.07 6.71 8.95
C PRO A 285 -5.31 6.39 7.66
N LEU A 286 -5.84 6.93 6.56
CA LEU A 286 -5.10 7.14 5.33
C LEU A 286 -4.72 8.62 5.23
N GLU A 287 -3.61 8.89 4.54
CA GLU A 287 -3.14 10.24 4.29
C GLU A 287 -2.50 10.33 2.91
N ASN A 288 -2.77 11.44 2.20
CA ASN A 288 -2.04 11.77 0.99
C ASN A 288 -0.98 12.81 1.34
N ILE A 289 0.28 12.46 1.22
CA ILE A 289 1.44 13.32 1.54
C ILE A 289 2.07 13.75 0.22
N ASP A 290 1.87 14.99 -0.17
CA ASP A 290 2.43 15.59 -1.38
C ASP A 290 2.15 14.83 -2.70
N GLY A 291 1.08 14.04 -2.75
CA GLY A 291 0.65 13.24 -3.90
C GLY A 291 0.78 11.73 -3.70
N GLU A 292 1.58 11.29 -2.73
CA GLU A 292 1.80 9.88 -2.42
C GLU A 292 0.95 9.43 -1.23
N TRP A 293 0.49 8.18 -1.24
CA TRP A 293 -0.42 7.67 -0.23
C TRP A 293 0.27 6.82 0.84
N VAL A 294 -0.11 7.05 2.10
CA VAL A 294 0.14 6.13 3.20
C VAL A 294 -1.18 5.62 3.78
N VAL A 295 -1.29 4.31 3.93
CA VAL A 295 -2.28 3.63 4.77
C VAL A 295 -1.55 3.29 6.06
N TYR A 296 -1.84 3.97 7.18
CA TYR A 296 -1.08 3.75 8.41
C TYR A 296 -1.32 2.38 9.04
N GLY A 297 -2.55 1.84 8.92
CA GLY A 297 -2.88 0.50 9.38
C GLY A 297 -4.19 0.00 8.78
N MET A 298 -4.16 -1.22 8.22
CA MET A 298 -5.33 -1.83 7.57
C MET A 298 -6.15 -2.74 8.51
N GLY A 299 -5.77 -2.86 9.79
CA GLY A 299 -6.43 -3.78 10.71
C GLY A 299 -6.28 -5.24 10.32
N ASN A 300 -7.20 -6.09 10.77
CA ASN A 300 -7.14 -7.52 10.48
C ASN A 300 -8.02 -7.88 9.28
N LEU A 301 -7.47 -8.63 8.33
CA LEU A 301 -8.27 -9.37 7.35
C LEU A 301 -8.81 -10.65 7.99
N MET A 302 -7.92 -11.46 8.58
CA MET A 302 -8.26 -12.76 9.16
C MET A 302 -7.53 -12.95 10.51
N ALA A 303 -8.26 -12.80 11.64
CA ALA A 303 -7.71 -13.04 12.97
C ALA A 303 -8.63 -13.85 13.89
N ALA A 304 -9.95 -13.75 13.70
CA ALA A 304 -10.99 -14.44 14.48
C ALA A 304 -10.88 -14.26 16.00
N HIS A 305 -10.75 -13.03 16.43
CA HIS A 305 -10.81 -12.69 17.85
C HIS A 305 -12.16 -13.06 18.47
N ARG A 306 -12.15 -13.53 19.73
CA ARG A 306 -13.33 -14.11 20.38
C ARG A 306 -14.33 -13.09 20.93
N THR A 307 -14.00 -11.80 20.93
CA THR A 307 -14.84 -10.77 21.54
C THR A 307 -15.62 -10.02 20.45
N PRO A 308 -16.96 -10.15 20.41
CA PRO A 308 -17.79 -9.47 19.42
C PRO A 308 -17.70 -7.95 19.53
N GLY A 309 -17.89 -7.26 18.39
CA GLY A 309 -18.01 -5.81 18.35
C GLY A 309 -16.73 -5.04 18.70
N GLN A 310 -15.58 -5.72 18.75
CA GLN A 310 -14.31 -5.06 19.00
C GLN A 310 -13.70 -4.54 17.70
N PRO A 311 -13.04 -3.36 17.72
CA PRO A 311 -12.40 -2.80 16.52
C PRO A 311 -11.38 -3.73 15.86
N ARG A 312 -10.77 -4.65 16.60
CA ARG A 312 -9.84 -5.66 16.08
C ARG A 312 -10.48 -6.76 15.20
N ASN A 313 -11.79 -6.78 15.10
CA ASN A 313 -12.52 -7.59 14.13
C ASN A 313 -12.80 -6.81 12.84
N GLU A 314 -12.44 -5.53 12.81
CA GLU A 314 -12.62 -4.64 11.67
C GLU A 314 -11.29 -4.56 10.91
N GLY A 315 -11.40 -4.56 9.61
CA GLY A 315 -10.29 -4.45 8.68
C GLY A 315 -10.61 -3.54 7.52
N LEU A 316 -9.62 -3.39 6.67
CA LEU A 316 -9.70 -2.53 5.51
C LEU A 316 -9.17 -3.28 4.28
N LEU A 317 -9.89 -3.13 3.17
CA LEU A 317 -9.33 -3.32 1.84
C LEU A 317 -9.17 -1.95 1.22
N VAL A 318 -8.02 -1.72 0.58
CA VAL A 318 -7.76 -0.52 -0.21
C VAL A 318 -7.55 -0.90 -1.67
N ARG A 319 -8.04 -0.05 -2.58
CA ARG A 319 -7.76 -0.16 -4.02
C ARG A 319 -7.18 1.16 -4.51
N PHE A 320 -6.02 1.08 -5.15
CA PHE A 320 -5.41 2.22 -5.83
C PHE A 320 -5.42 2.00 -7.34
N THR A 321 -5.82 3.03 -8.08
CA THR A 321 -5.59 3.09 -9.53
C THR A 321 -4.28 3.84 -9.76
N VAL A 322 -3.34 3.18 -10.42
CA VAL A 322 -1.99 3.69 -10.67
C VAL A 322 -1.84 3.96 -12.16
N THR A 323 -1.54 5.20 -12.53
CA THR A 323 -1.53 5.66 -13.92
C THR A 323 -0.18 6.29 -14.28
N GLU A 324 0.35 5.93 -15.44
CA GLU A 324 1.56 6.52 -16.01
C GLU A 324 1.37 8.02 -16.28
N GLN A 325 2.28 8.85 -15.78
CA GLN A 325 2.17 10.29 -15.86
C GLN A 325 2.73 10.86 -17.16
N PRO A 326 1.96 11.67 -17.91
CA PRO A 326 2.41 12.24 -19.18
C PRO A 326 3.65 13.13 -18.99
N GLY A 327 4.73 12.83 -19.73
CA GLY A 327 5.95 13.64 -19.76
C GLY A 327 6.85 13.47 -18.53
N SER A 328 6.50 12.62 -17.58
CA SER A 328 7.36 12.15 -16.49
C SER A 328 7.80 10.71 -16.77
N ALA A 329 8.84 10.27 -16.11
CA ALA A 329 9.32 8.88 -16.19
C ALA A 329 8.75 8.04 -15.05
N GLY A 330 7.47 8.26 -14.62
CA GLY A 330 6.93 7.62 -13.44
C GLY A 330 5.43 7.38 -13.48
N PHE A 331 4.94 6.74 -12.44
CA PHE A 331 3.54 6.46 -12.18
C PHE A 331 3.08 7.20 -10.93
N ALA A 332 1.78 7.43 -10.80
CA ALA A 332 1.18 7.97 -9.59
C ALA A 332 -0.16 7.26 -9.29
N ALA A 333 -0.51 7.16 -8.02
CA ALA A 333 -1.83 6.71 -7.59
C ALA A 333 -2.86 7.83 -7.87
N THR A 334 -3.60 7.69 -8.97
CA THR A 334 -4.60 8.67 -9.45
C THR A 334 -6.00 8.43 -8.91
N GLY A 335 -6.25 7.27 -8.32
CA GLY A 335 -7.47 6.91 -7.62
C GLY A 335 -7.14 6.15 -6.34
N ALA A 336 -7.89 6.45 -5.27
CA ALA A 336 -7.79 5.77 -3.99
C ALA A 336 -9.20 5.43 -3.48
N GLU A 337 -9.43 4.16 -3.17
CA GLU A 337 -10.70 3.67 -2.67
C GLU A 337 -10.48 2.78 -1.46
N TYR A 338 -11.47 2.74 -0.58
CA TYR A 338 -11.46 1.89 0.61
C TYR A 338 -12.74 1.09 0.72
N LEU A 339 -12.66 -0.08 1.34
CA LEU A 339 -13.79 -0.93 1.65
C LEU A 339 -13.68 -1.39 3.11
N PRO A 340 -14.63 -1.01 3.99
CA PRO A 340 -14.70 -1.52 5.33
C PRO A 340 -14.97 -3.02 5.35
N LEU A 341 -14.15 -3.76 6.08
CA LEU A 341 -14.27 -5.20 6.26
C LEU A 341 -14.59 -5.54 7.71
N LEU A 342 -15.29 -6.64 7.92
CA LEU A 342 -15.58 -7.17 9.23
C LEU A 342 -15.36 -8.68 9.24
N GLN A 343 -14.52 -9.15 10.16
CA GLN A 343 -14.43 -10.57 10.43
C GLN A 343 -15.45 -11.00 11.47
N THR A 344 -16.31 -11.94 11.11
CA THR A 344 -17.31 -12.49 12.04
C THR A 344 -16.64 -13.35 13.12
N ASP A 345 -17.22 -13.39 14.32
CA ASP A 345 -16.68 -14.10 15.48
C ASP A 345 -17.47 -15.36 15.85
N ALA A 346 -18.66 -15.52 15.31
CA ALA A 346 -19.46 -16.73 15.42
C ALA A 346 -19.31 -17.63 14.19
N PHE A 347 -19.49 -18.92 14.34
CA PHE A 347 -19.48 -19.85 13.22
C PHE A 347 -20.78 -19.76 12.40
N PRO A 348 -20.68 -19.70 11.06
CA PRO A 348 -19.48 -19.69 10.26
C PRO A 348 -18.66 -18.40 10.42
N VAL A 349 -17.34 -18.55 10.59
CA VAL A 349 -16.42 -17.43 10.63
C VAL A 349 -16.00 -17.07 9.20
N GLY A 350 -16.02 -15.79 8.87
CA GLY A 350 -15.60 -15.31 7.55
C GLY A 350 -15.44 -13.79 7.53
N VAL A 351 -14.86 -13.31 6.47
CA VAL A 351 -14.75 -11.87 6.16
C VAL A 351 -16.04 -11.41 5.51
N VAL A 352 -16.54 -10.26 5.89
CA VAL A 352 -17.74 -9.62 5.35
C VAL A 352 -17.35 -8.29 4.73
N ASP A 353 -17.75 -8.06 3.49
CA ASP A 353 -17.84 -6.73 2.88
C ASP A 353 -18.98 -5.98 3.55
N VAL A 354 -18.64 -5.03 4.44
CA VAL A 354 -19.61 -4.35 5.30
C VAL A 354 -20.57 -3.50 4.48
N ALA A 355 -20.09 -2.82 3.45
CA ALA A 355 -20.92 -1.96 2.62
C ALA A 355 -21.91 -2.80 1.78
N SER A 356 -21.47 -3.94 1.22
CA SER A 356 -22.35 -4.87 0.51
C SER A 356 -23.41 -5.46 1.45
N ALA A 357 -23.02 -5.87 2.66
CA ALA A 357 -23.93 -6.46 3.63
C ALA A 357 -25.03 -5.47 4.09
N LEU A 358 -24.68 -4.18 4.24
CA LEU A 358 -25.66 -3.11 4.55
C LEU A 358 -26.60 -2.81 3.38
N ASP A 359 -26.16 -3.07 2.13
CA ASP A 359 -26.98 -2.92 0.92
C ASP A 359 -27.75 -4.21 0.53
N GLY A 360 -27.86 -5.15 1.45
CA GLY A 360 -28.65 -6.39 1.27
C GLY A 360 -27.85 -7.61 0.82
N GLY A 361 -26.52 -7.53 0.80
CA GLY A 361 -25.61 -8.67 0.60
C GLY A 361 -25.54 -9.58 1.84
N ASP A 362 -24.63 -10.56 1.82
CA ASP A 362 -24.46 -11.53 2.91
C ASP A 362 -23.79 -10.91 4.14
N PRO A 363 -24.48 -10.78 5.29
CA PRO A 363 -23.90 -10.27 6.51
C PRO A 363 -23.08 -11.34 7.28
N GLY A 364 -22.99 -12.57 6.81
CA GLY A 364 -22.47 -13.68 7.57
C GLY A 364 -23.23 -13.85 8.90
N THR A 365 -22.49 -13.83 10.02
CA THR A 365 -23.09 -13.89 11.38
C THR A 365 -23.16 -12.52 12.06
N ALA A 366 -22.85 -11.44 11.37
CA ALA A 366 -22.89 -10.09 11.93
C ALA A 366 -24.34 -9.56 12.01
N SER A 367 -24.64 -8.84 13.10
CA SER A 367 -25.89 -8.10 13.20
C SER A 367 -25.81 -6.79 12.40
N THR A 368 -26.96 -6.28 11.95
CA THR A 368 -27.02 -4.97 11.26
C THR A 368 -26.36 -3.87 12.09
N SER A 369 -26.63 -3.82 13.40
CA SER A 369 -26.02 -2.79 14.27
C SER A 369 -24.50 -2.93 14.40
N TRP A 370 -23.96 -4.13 14.29
CA TRP A 370 -22.50 -4.32 14.27
C TRP A 370 -21.89 -3.87 12.93
N LEU A 371 -22.56 -4.19 11.82
CA LEU A 371 -22.17 -3.71 10.49
C LEU A 371 -22.21 -2.18 10.41
N GLU A 372 -23.29 -1.54 10.87
CA GLU A 372 -23.40 -0.07 10.92
C GLU A 372 -22.27 0.55 11.77
N THR A 373 -22.00 0.00 12.95
CA THR A 373 -20.94 0.48 13.82
C THR A 373 -19.54 0.33 13.17
N ALA A 374 -19.30 -0.80 12.51
CA ALA A 374 -18.03 -1.05 11.81
C ALA A 374 -17.85 -0.11 10.62
N PHE A 375 -18.92 0.09 9.84
CA PHE A 375 -18.93 1.00 8.70
C PHE A 375 -18.62 2.45 9.12
N ASP A 376 -19.38 2.96 10.10
CA ASP A 376 -19.24 4.34 10.59
C ASP A 376 -17.85 4.58 11.18
N ARG A 377 -17.38 3.64 12.02
CA ARG A 377 -16.05 3.73 12.66
C ARG A 377 -14.93 3.71 11.64
N THR A 378 -14.94 2.74 10.72
CA THR A 378 -13.91 2.64 9.70
C THR A 378 -13.89 3.88 8.81
N THR A 379 -15.06 4.35 8.36
CA THR A 379 -15.18 5.56 7.55
C THR A 379 -14.67 6.80 8.28
N GLU A 380 -15.05 6.98 9.56
CA GLU A 380 -14.54 8.10 10.37
C GLU A 380 -13.00 8.06 10.49
N ILE A 381 -12.44 6.86 10.77
CA ILE A 381 -11.01 6.72 11.00
C ILE A 381 -10.21 6.99 9.73
N VAL A 382 -10.58 6.39 8.60
CA VAL A 382 -9.82 6.54 7.35
C VAL A 382 -9.76 7.99 6.87
N MET A 383 -10.76 8.82 7.21
CA MET A 383 -10.85 10.23 6.81
C MET A 383 -10.17 11.23 7.76
N ARG A 384 -9.68 10.80 8.92
CA ARG A 384 -9.18 11.71 9.98
C ARG A 384 -8.03 12.63 9.56
N ARG A 385 -7.28 12.28 8.51
CA ARG A 385 -6.13 13.05 8.02
C ARG A 385 -6.38 13.69 6.66
N GLY A 386 -7.65 14.04 6.37
CA GLY A 386 -8.02 14.71 5.15
C GLY A 386 -7.89 13.84 3.89
N ALA A 387 -8.02 12.52 4.05
CA ALA A 387 -7.92 11.60 2.92
C ALA A 387 -9.01 11.84 1.87
N ASP A 388 -10.18 12.33 2.26
CA ASP A 388 -11.27 12.77 1.37
C ASP A 388 -10.87 13.98 0.52
N GLU A 389 -10.11 14.93 1.07
CA GLU A 389 -9.53 16.04 0.30
C GLU A 389 -8.49 15.54 -0.71
N GLY A 390 -7.78 14.45 -0.38
CA GLY A 390 -6.87 13.72 -1.27
C GLY A 390 -7.58 12.87 -2.33
N GLY A 391 -8.91 12.73 -2.26
CA GLY A 391 -9.70 11.98 -3.23
C GLY A 391 -10.03 10.53 -2.84
N LEU A 392 -9.83 10.13 -1.57
CA LEU A 392 -10.23 8.81 -1.08
C LEU A 392 -11.74 8.65 -1.14
N GLN A 393 -12.22 7.57 -1.72
CA GLN A 393 -13.65 7.27 -1.88
C GLN A 393 -13.99 5.87 -1.36
N LEU A 394 -15.26 5.68 -0.99
CA LEU A 394 -15.79 4.33 -0.73
C LEU A 394 -15.82 3.54 -2.05
N LEU A 395 -15.32 2.31 -2.02
CA LEU A 395 -15.34 1.42 -3.19
C LEU A 395 -16.79 1.13 -3.61
N ALA A 396 -17.16 1.60 -4.82
CA ALA A 396 -18.53 1.50 -5.34
C ALA A 396 -18.73 0.28 -6.26
N GLU A 397 -17.71 -0.10 -7.06
CA GLU A 397 -17.74 -1.24 -7.98
C GLU A 397 -16.96 -2.42 -7.40
N ARG A 398 -17.61 -3.60 -7.33
CA ARG A 398 -17.12 -4.82 -6.68
C ARG A 398 -17.08 -6.00 -7.63
#